data_a6c33027c15b5331f2626e8737a91445
#
_entry.id   a6c33027c15b5331f2626e8737a91445
#
_cell.length_a   1.000
_cell.length_b   1.000
_cell.length_c   1.000
_cell.angle_alpha   90.00
_cell.angle_beta   90.00
_cell.angle_gamma   90.00
#
_symmetry.space_group_name_H-M   'P 1'
#
loop_
_entity.id
_entity.type
_entity.pdbx_description
1 polymer ?
#
loop_
_entity_poly.entity_id
_entity_poly.type
_entity_poly.pdbx_seq_one_letter_code
_entity_poly.pdbx_strand_id
1 'polypeptide(L)'
;MNTREKFTYYFLHFLSRYLNKISDRKREWYANKLAAFAYKYLPIRKNEAYKNIKLAFPNQNHQWLMKVLKGSYKTAVQNFIDFLAVSTTVNTTVFTIKNKNVLDEALDKNKGVLLITGHFGLWEKWGAWLGKNKYPLWGIIQRQANRGSDLFFKEIRESYGMSHIYKRSSVDQSYKILKQNQILILASDQDAKDKGVIVNFFNHKTSVPKGAALFHLKTGAALIFSVSTKNTDGSMTIYFEELKIEDSPTVESITQAYTKMLEDKISKFPDHYFWFHRKWKSTIS
;
A
#
# COMPACT_ATOMS: atom_id res chain seq x y z
N MET A 1 2.35 -24.51 13.82
CA MET A 1 2.54 -24.61 12.34
C MET A 1 2.59 -26.08 11.93
N ASN A 2 1.79 -26.46 10.93
CA ASN A 2 1.87 -27.78 10.30
C ASN A 2 3.07 -27.86 9.32
N THR A 3 3.31 -29.04 8.71
CA THR A 3 4.46 -29.26 7.81
C THR A 3 4.47 -28.32 6.61
N ARG A 4 3.31 -28.05 5.97
CA ARG A 4 3.18 -27.12 4.84
C ARG A 4 3.51 -25.69 5.25
N GLU A 5 3.06 -25.26 6.43
CA GLU A 5 3.34 -23.92 6.95
C GLU A 5 4.81 -23.74 7.29
N LYS A 6 5.45 -24.76 7.90
CA LYS A 6 6.89 -24.77 8.16
C LYS A 6 7.68 -24.68 6.85
N PHE A 7 7.31 -25.50 5.85
CA PHE A 7 7.93 -25.44 4.53
C PHE A 7 7.83 -24.03 3.92
N THR A 8 6.63 -23.43 3.93
CA THR A 8 6.42 -22.05 3.41
C THR A 8 7.32 -21.06 4.14
N TYR A 9 7.40 -21.14 5.46
CA TYR A 9 8.24 -20.24 6.27
C TYR A 9 9.72 -20.34 5.89
N TYR A 10 10.29 -21.55 5.90
CA TYR A 10 11.70 -21.73 5.59
C TYR A 10 12.02 -21.43 4.12
N PHE A 11 11.12 -21.76 3.20
CA PHE A 11 11.26 -21.42 1.79
C PHE A 11 11.31 -19.91 1.56
N LEU A 12 10.42 -19.15 2.20
CA LEU A 12 10.43 -17.67 2.11
C LEU A 12 11.71 -17.08 2.72
N HIS A 13 12.20 -17.62 3.83
CA HIS A 13 13.48 -17.20 4.39
C HIS A 13 14.67 -17.52 3.46
N PHE A 14 14.69 -18.69 2.85
CA PHE A 14 15.71 -19.05 1.85
C PHE A 14 15.68 -18.09 0.67
N LEU A 15 14.50 -17.84 0.11
CA LEU A 15 14.30 -16.92 -1.00
C LEU A 15 14.71 -15.48 -0.63
N SER A 16 14.33 -15.03 0.55
CA SER A 16 14.74 -13.71 1.06
C SER A 16 16.26 -13.59 1.17
N ARG A 17 16.94 -14.59 1.77
CA ARG A 17 18.40 -14.61 1.86
C ARG A 17 19.08 -14.58 0.49
N TYR A 18 18.57 -15.33 -0.47
CA TYR A 18 19.07 -15.31 -1.85
C TYR A 18 18.88 -13.95 -2.49
N LEU A 19 17.67 -13.37 -2.43
CA LEU A 19 17.35 -12.09 -3.04
C LEU A 19 18.14 -10.93 -2.42
N ASN A 20 18.47 -11.00 -1.14
CA ASN A 20 19.32 -10.00 -0.48
C ASN A 20 20.79 -10.07 -0.93
N LYS A 21 21.28 -11.20 -1.46
CA LYS A 21 22.66 -11.37 -1.90
C LYS A 21 22.91 -10.95 -3.36
N ILE A 22 21.85 -10.85 -4.18
CA ILE A 22 21.99 -10.51 -5.59
C ILE A 22 21.84 -9.00 -5.80
N SER A 23 22.36 -8.50 -6.94
CA SER A 23 22.29 -7.08 -7.29
C SER A 23 20.88 -6.61 -7.63
N ASP A 24 20.62 -5.30 -7.52
CA ASP A 24 19.35 -4.67 -7.89
C ASP A 24 18.97 -4.99 -9.33
N ARG A 25 19.95 -4.97 -10.24
CA ARG A 25 19.76 -5.32 -11.67
C ARG A 25 19.25 -6.77 -11.84
N LYS A 26 19.78 -7.73 -11.07
CA LYS A 26 19.29 -9.12 -11.09
C LYS A 26 17.91 -9.25 -10.50
N ARG A 27 17.61 -8.56 -9.38
CA ARG A 27 16.25 -8.53 -8.80
C ARG A 27 15.23 -7.98 -9.79
N GLU A 28 15.55 -6.88 -10.46
CA GLU A 28 14.68 -6.30 -11.47
C GLU A 28 14.49 -7.24 -12.68
N TRP A 29 15.53 -7.92 -13.10
CA TRP A 29 15.44 -8.92 -14.17
C TRP A 29 14.48 -10.06 -13.77
N TYR A 30 14.60 -10.61 -12.54
CA TYR A 30 13.68 -11.61 -12.04
C TYR A 30 12.24 -11.08 -11.97
N ALA A 31 12.05 -9.87 -11.47
CA ALA A 31 10.73 -9.24 -11.41
C ALA A 31 10.08 -9.13 -12.80
N ASN A 32 10.83 -8.67 -13.79
CA ASN A 32 10.35 -8.57 -15.16
C ASN A 32 9.99 -9.93 -15.76
N LYS A 33 10.83 -10.96 -15.58
CA LYS A 33 10.57 -12.31 -16.08
C LYS A 33 9.39 -12.97 -15.40
N LEU A 34 9.28 -12.86 -14.09
CA LEU A 34 8.17 -13.40 -13.31
C LEU A 34 6.86 -12.66 -13.61
N ALA A 35 6.89 -11.35 -13.79
CA ALA A 35 5.71 -10.58 -14.19
C ALA A 35 5.21 -10.98 -15.58
N ALA A 36 6.11 -11.13 -16.53
CA ALA A 36 5.77 -11.59 -17.89
C ALA A 36 5.21 -13.02 -17.88
N PHE A 37 5.80 -13.91 -17.10
CA PHE A 37 5.32 -15.28 -16.90
C PHE A 37 3.93 -15.30 -16.26
N ALA A 38 3.74 -14.57 -15.16
CA ALA A 38 2.45 -14.47 -14.47
C ALA A 38 1.36 -13.89 -15.37
N TYR A 39 1.67 -12.83 -16.13
CA TYR A 39 0.75 -12.23 -17.08
C TYR A 39 0.30 -13.21 -18.18
N LYS A 40 1.21 -14.07 -18.68
CA LYS A 40 0.95 -14.97 -19.80
C LYS A 40 0.34 -16.30 -19.36
N TYR A 41 0.87 -16.90 -18.31
CA TYR A 41 0.59 -18.30 -17.93
C TYR A 41 -0.16 -18.45 -16.61
N LEU A 42 -0.08 -17.48 -15.70
CA LEU A 42 -0.79 -17.46 -14.43
C LEU A 42 -1.65 -16.20 -14.34
N PRO A 43 -2.75 -16.10 -15.13
CA PRO A 43 -3.51 -14.86 -15.24
C PRO A 43 -4.31 -14.54 -13.97
N ILE A 44 -3.60 -14.38 -12.84
CA ILE A 44 -4.19 -14.11 -11.54
C ILE A 44 -5.00 -12.81 -11.61
N ARG A 45 -6.32 -12.95 -11.52
CA ARG A 45 -7.29 -11.83 -11.58
C ARG A 45 -7.09 -10.86 -12.77
N LYS A 46 -6.58 -11.36 -13.89
CA LYS A 46 -6.30 -10.56 -15.09
C LYS A 46 -7.54 -9.86 -15.63
N ASN A 47 -8.66 -10.60 -15.74
CA ASN A 47 -9.94 -10.05 -16.22
C ASN A 47 -10.49 -9.00 -15.26
N GLU A 48 -10.34 -9.19 -13.94
CA GLU A 48 -10.75 -8.23 -12.92
C GLU A 48 -9.94 -6.94 -13.03
N ALA A 49 -8.62 -7.06 -13.12
CA ALA A 49 -7.74 -5.90 -13.28
C ALA A 49 -8.03 -5.15 -14.59
N TYR A 50 -8.25 -5.84 -15.70
CA TYR A 50 -8.63 -5.21 -16.96
C TYR A 50 -9.96 -4.45 -16.86
N LYS A 51 -11.00 -5.08 -16.24
CA LYS A 51 -12.30 -4.42 -16.01
C LYS A 51 -12.13 -3.15 -15.18
N ASN A 52 -11.37 -3.22 -14.10
CA ASN A 52 -11.13 -2.08 -13.22
C ASN A 52 -10.42 -0.93 -13.96
N ILE A 53 -9.38 -1.23 -14.76
CA ILE A 53 -8.68 -0.23 -15.56
C ILE A 53 -9.63 0.40 -16.59
N LYS A 54 -10.46 -0.41 -17.25
CA LYS A 54 -11.43 0.08 -18.25
C LYS A 54 -12.52 0.96 -17.62
N LEU A 55 -12.99 0.64 -16.41
CA LEU A 55 -13.90 1.49 -15.64
C LEU A 55 -13.27 2.84 -15.28
N ALA A 56 -12.03 2.82 -14.79
CA ALA A 56 -11.32 4.03 -14.42
C ALA A 56 -10.97 4.92 -15.63
N PHE A 57 -10.69 4.31 -16.78
CA PHE A 57 -10.22 4.99 -17.99
C PHE A 57 -11.05 4.60 -19.23
N PRO A 58 -12.35 4.93 -19.26
CA PRO A 58 -13.27 4.46 -20.31
C PRO A 58 -12.91 4.94 -21.72
N ASN A 59 -12.27 6.10 -21.84
CA ASN A 59 -11.91 6.73 -23.11
C ASN A 59 -10.57 6.26 -23.69
N GLN A 60 -9.84 5.39 -22.95
CA GLN A 60 -8.57 4.87 -23.42
C GLN A 60 -8.75 3.66 -24.35
N ASN A 61 -7.90 3.55 -25.37
CA ASN A 61 -7.96 2.43 -26.30
C ASN A 61 -7.43 1.13 -25.68
N HIS A 62 -7.76 0.01 -26.33
CA HIS A 62 -7.37 -1.32 -25.85
C HIS A 62 -5.84 -1.47 -25.65
N GLN A 63 -5.05 -0.93 -26.54
CA GLN A 63 -3.58 -1.02 -26.47
C GLN A 63 -3.04 -0.34 -25.20
N TRP A 64 -3.56 0.85 -24.86
CA TRP A 64 -3.21 1.56 -23.65
C TRP A 64 -3.64 0.79 -22.39
N LEU A 65 -4.88 0.27 -22.35
CA LEU A 65 -5.37 -0.54 -21.21
C LEU A 65 -4.48 -1.76 -20.97
N MET A 66 -4.05 -2.44 -22.04
CA MET A 66 -3.16 -3.59 -21.95
C MET A 66 -1.74 -3.21 -21.50
N LYS A 67 -1.24 -2.03 -21.88
CA LYS A 67 0.04 -1.50 -21.40
C LYS A 67 -0.01 -1.25 -19.88
N VAL A 68 -1.05 -0.60 -19.39
CA VAL A 68 -1.26 -0.37 -17.94
C VAL A 68 -1.37 -1.69 -17.19
N LEU A 69 -2.16 -2.64 -17.71
CA LEU A 69 -2.31 -3.95 -17.08
C LEU A 69 -0.97 -4.70 -16.96
N LYS A 70 -0.15 -4.72 -18.00
CA LYS A 70 1.20 -5.32 -17.97
C LYS A 70 2.10 -4.61 -16.97
N GLY A 71 2.06 -3.28 -16.93
CA GLY A 71 2.79 -2.47 -15.96
C GLY A 71 2.39 -2.79 -14.51
N SER A 72 1.09 -2.96 -14.25
CA SER A 72 0.60 -3.33 -12.92
C SER A 72 1.09 -4.72 -12.46
N TYR A 73 1.17 -5.70 -13.35
CA TYR A 73 1.83 -6.98 -13.04
C TYR A 73 3.30 -6.78 -12.67
N LYS A 74 4.02 -5.94 -13.45
CA LYS A 74 5.43 -5.64 -13.17
C LYS A 74 5.59 -4.97 -11.81
N THR A 75 4.81 -3.95 -11.51
CA THR A 75 4.85 -3.23 -10.22
C THR A 75 4.52 -4.15 -9.06
N ALA A 76 3.49 -4.98 -9.16
CA ALA A 76 3.10 -5.91 -8.10
C ALA A 76 4.19 -6.95 -7.80
N VAL A 77 4.77 -7.56 -8.85
CA VAL A 77 5.86 -8.54 -8.69
C VAL A 77 7.12 -7.88 -8.17
N GLN A 78 7.46 -6.68 -8.66
CA GLN A 78 8.61 -5.91 -8.16
C GLN A 78 8.45 -5.58 -6.67
N ASN A 79 7.26 -5.10 -6.26
CA ASN A 79 6.98 -4.83 -4.85
C ASN A 79 7.19 -6.07 -3.98
N PHE A 80 6.76 -7.24 -4.43
CA PHE A 80 6.94 -8.49 -3.70
C PHE A 80 8.42 -8.91 -3.61
N ILE A 81 9.17 -8.84 -4.70
CA ILE A 81 10.61 -9.18 -4.73
C ILE A 81 11.41 -8.22 -3.84
N ASP A 82 11.12 -6.92 -3.94
CA ASP A 82 11.79 -5.91 -3.14
C ASP A 82 11.46 -6.05 -1.65
N PHE A 83 10.24 -6.47 -1.31
CA PHE A 83 9.84 -6.77 0.05
C PHE A 83 10.63 -7.96 0.62
N LEU A 84 10.78 -9.06 -0.14
CA LEU A 84 11.60 -10.19 0.27
C LEU A 84 13.07 -9.82 0.47
N ALA A 85 13.56 -8.81 -0.24
CA ALA A 85 14.93 -8.32 -0.14
C ALA A 85 15.04 -6.96 0.57
N VAL A 86 14.08 -6.61 1.42
CA VAL A 86 13.91 -5.26 1.96
C VAL A 86 15.11 -4.77 2.75
N SER A 87 15.79 -5.64 3.49
CA SER A 87 16.99 -5.28 4.26
C SER A 87 18.14 -4.76 3.37
N THR A 88 18.21 -5.20 2.12
CA THR A 88 19.17 -4.67 1.13
C THR A 88 18.55 -3.55 0.32
N THR A 89 17.34 -3.74 -0.22
CA THR A 89 16.76 -2.79 -1.20
C THR A 89 16.47 -1.42 -0.60
N VAL A 90 16.12 -1.33 0.68
CA VAL A 90 15.94 -0.04 1.37
C VAL A 90 17.25 0.73 1.53
N ASN A 91 18.40 0.06 1.48
CA ASN A 91 19.71 0.67 1.60
C ASN A 91 20.33 1.03 0.25
N THR A 92 20.03 0.28 -0.79
CA THR A 92 20.57 0.49 -2.15
C THR A 92 19.72 1.42 -3.00
N THR A 93 18.44 1.60 -2.67
CA THR A 93 17.54 2.50 -3.41
C THR A 93 17.83 3.97 -3.06
N VAL A 94 17.95 4.80 -4.09
CA VAL A 94 17.96 6.26 -3.95
C VAL A 94 16.53 6.75 -3.77
N PHE A 95 16.28 7.51 -2.70
CA PHE A 95 14.96 8.06 -2.40
C PHE A 95 14.95 9.59 -2.55
N THR A 96 13.99 10.09 -3.30
CA THR A 96 13.59 11.50 -3.32
C THR A 96 12.35 11.66 -2.46
N ILE A 97 12.41 12.52 -1.46
CA ILE A 97 11.29 12.72 -0.53
C ILE A 97 10.65 14.08 -0.81
N LYS A 98 9.38 14.06 -1.14
CA LYS A 98 8.58 15.27 -1.38
C LYS A 98 7.77 15.59 -0.13
N ASN A 99 7.94 16.84 0.36
CA ASN A 99 7.21 17.40 1.50
C ASN A 99 7.36 16.58 2.80
N LYS A 100 8.59 16.12 3.11
CA LYS A 100 8.89 15.40 4.35
C LYS A 100 8.46 16.18 5.60
N ASN A 101 8.64 17.50 5.57
CA ASN A 101 8.25 18.41 6.64
C ASN A 101 6.78 18.26 7.06
N VAL A 102 5.86 17.96 6.11
CA VAL A 102 4.44 17.73 6.43
C VAL A 102 4.24 16.60 7.43
N LEU A 103 5.01 15.52 7.33
CA LEU A 103 4.96 14.42 8.29
C LEU A 103 5.60 14.80 9.63
N ASP A 104 6.75 15.47 9.59
CA ASP A 104 7.48 15.87 10.80
C ASP A 104 6.66 16.89 11.61
N GLU A 105 6.14 17.93 10.98
CA GLU A 105 5.26 18.94 11.60
C GLU A 105 3.95 18.34 12.16
N ALA A 106 3.43 17.29 11.51
CA ALA A 106 2.26 16.58 12.03
C ALA A 106 2.57 15.82 13.34
N LEU A 107 3.74 15.22 13.45
CA LEU A 107 4.21 14.57 14.68
C LEU A 107 4.49 15.58 15.79
N ASP A 108 5.02 16.76 15.47
CA ASP A 108 5.30 17.83 16.45
C ASP A 108 4.02 18.36 17.13
N LYS A 109 2.85 18.19 16.49
CA LYS A 109 1.53 18.51 17.11
C LYS A 109 1.14 17.57 18.26
N ASN A 110 1.87 16.48 18.49
CA ASN A 110 1.66 15.51 19.58
C ASN A 110 0.25 14.89 19.67
N LYS A 111 -0.43 14.71 18.52
CA LYS A 111 -1.77 14.11 18.43
C LYS A 111 -1.79 12.77 17.71
N GLY A 112 -0.62 12.25 17.34
CA GLY A 112 -0.48 11.08 16.47
C GLY A 112 -0.80 11.40 15.00
N VAL A 113 -0.42 10.48 14.11
CA VAL A 113 -0.59 10.64 12.67
C VAL A 113 -1.30 9.44 12.06
N LEU A 114 -2.32 9.70 11.28
CA LEU A 114 -2.99 8.74 10.41
C LEU A 114 -2.34 8.85 9.02
N LEU A 115 -1.45 7.90 8.70
CA LEU A 115 -0.77 7.87 7.42
C LEU A 115 -1.58 7.03 6.43
N ILE A 116 -2.36 7.71 5.60
CA ILE A 116 -3.30 7.10 4.67
C ILE A 116 -2.57 6.77 3.37
N THR A 117 -2.74 5.55 2.91
CA THR A 117 -2.13 5.05 1.67
C THR A 117 -3.08 4.11 0.92
N GLY A 118 -2.65 3.64 -0.25
CA GLY A 118 -3.25 2.55 -1.00
C GLY A 118 -2.20 1.54 -1.44
N HIS A 119 -2.62 0.44 -2.06
CA HIS A 119 -1.71 -0.52 -2.68
C HIS A 119 -1.16 0.08 -4.00
N PHE A 120 -0.23 1.01 -3.87
CA PHE A 120 0.30 1.84 -4.95
C PHE A 120 1.83 1.89 -4.92
N GLY A 121 2.47 1.72 -6.07
CA GLY A 121 3.92 1.70 -6.21
C GLY A 121 4.59 0.55 -5.46
N LEU A 122 5.70 0.83 -4.82
CA LEU A 122 6.46 -0.14 -4.02
C LEU A 122 6.19 0.12 -2.52
N TRP A 123 4.94 -0.11 -2.09
CA TRP A 123 4.43 0.25 -0.75
C TRP A 123 5.17 -0.43 0.41
N GLU A 124 5.72 -1.64 0.23
CA GLU A 124 6.49 -2.31 1.29
C GLU A 124 7.86 -1.62 1.47
N LYS A 125 8.52 -1.23 0.37
CA LYS A 125 9.79 -0.50 0.42
C LYS A 125 9.60 0.93 0.96
N TRP A 126 8.47 1.58 0.65
CA TRP A 126 8.06 2.85 1.25
C TRP A 126 7.93 2.73 2.77
N GLY A 127 7.23 1.70 3.26
CA GLY A 127 7.11 1.41 4.69
C GLY A 127 8.46 1.15 5.35
N ALA A 128 9.35 0.42 4.66
CA ALA A 128 10.70 0.16 5.15
C ALA A 128 11.56 1.42 5.23
N TRP A 129 11.41 2.37 4.29
CA TRP A 129 12.08 3.66 4.36
C TRP A 129 11.68 4.43 5.62
N LEU A 130 10.39 4.47 5.94
CA LEU A 130 9.90 5.11 7.16
C LEU A 130 10.50 4.46 8.42
N GLY A 131 10.47 3.14 8.51
CA GLY A 131 11.03 2.42 9.66
C GLY A 131 12.54 2.61 9.81
N LYS A 132 13.29 2.56 8.70
CA LYS A 132 14.74 2.85 8.69
C LYS A 132 15.05 4.26 9.19
N ASN A 133 14.20 5.24 8.91
CA ASN A 133 14.32 6.61 9.41
C ASN A 133 13.72 6.79 10.83
N LYS A 134 13.46 5.69 11.53
CA LYS A 134 13.04 5.65 12.95
C LYS A 134 11.70 6.33 13.23
N TYR A 135 10.82 6.44 12.24
CA TYR A 135 9.45 6.86 12.50
C TYR A 135 8.72 5.80 13.34
N PRO A 136 7.92 6.19 14.33
CA PRO A 136 7.20 5.25 15.21
C PRO A 136 5.97 4.66 14.52
N LEU A 137 6.19 3.58 13.72
CA LEU A 137 5.22 3.05 12.78
C LEU A 137 4.40 1.89 13.32
N TRP A 138 3.10 1.94 13.06
CA TRP A 138 2.16 0.83 13.23
C TRP A 138 1.34 0.63 11.97
N GLY A 139 1.24 -0.61 11.49
CA GLY A 139 0.39 -0.97 10.37
C GLY A 139 -0.80 -1.81 10.78
N ILE A 140 -1.99 -1.51 10.24
CA ILE A 140 -3.12 -2.44 10.35
C ILE A 140 -3.03 -3.45 9.22
N ILE A 141 -2.78 -4.72 9.57
CA ILE A 141 -2.58 -5.80 8.60
C ILE A 141 -3.66 -6.88 8.71
N GLN A 142 -3.88 -7.57 7.60
CA GLN A 142 -4.72 -8.75 7.58
C GLN A 142 -3.86 -10.00 7.79
N ARG A 143 -4.30 -10.88 8.69
CA ARG A 143 -3.65 -12.19 8.90
C ARG A 143 -3.66 -13.00 7.62
N GLN A 144 -2.53 -13.59 7.27
CA GLN A 144 -2.44 -14.50 6.13
C GLN A 144 -3.04 -15.87 6.47
N ALA A 145 -3.65 -16.52 5.46
CA ALA A 145 -4.23 -17.85 5.64
C ALA A 145 -3.17 -18.91 5.99
N ASN A 146 -1.97 -18.82 5.41
CA ASN A 146 -0.84 -19.68 5.75
C ASN A 146 -0.05 -19.04 6.89
N ARG A 147 0.03 -19.72 8.02
CA ARG A 147 0.70 -19.25 9.24
C ARG A 147 2.19 -19.02 9.07
N GLY A 148 2.84 -19.78 8.17
CA GLY A 148 4.27 -19.62 7.88
C GLY A 148 4.55 -18.33 7.12
N SER A 149 3.73 -17.99 6.13
CA SER A 149 3.85 -16.70 5.44
C SER A 149 3.46 -15.53 6.35
N ASP A 150 2.45 -15.69 7.22
CA ASP A 150 2.04 -14.67 8.18
C ASP A 150 3.19 -14.28 9.11
N LEU A 151 3.84 -15.29 9.69
CA LEU A 151 5.00 -15.10 10.59
C LEU A 151 6.18 -14.46 9.85
N PHE A 152 6.52 -14.96 8.67
CA PHE A 152 7.61 -14.42 7.87
C PHE A 152 7.40 -12.94 7.51
N PHE A 153 6.19 -12.56 7.05
CA PHE A 153 5.90 -11.16 6.71
C PHE A 153 5.88 -10.23 7.92
N LYS A 154 5.47 -10.77 9.07
CA LYS A 154 5.59 -10.09 10.35
C LYS A 154 7.04 -9.76 10.67
N GLU A 155 7.90 -10.79 10.68
CA GLU A 155 9.33 -10.66 11.00
C GLU A 155 10.06 -9.67 10.09
N ILE A 156 9.77 -9.72 8.77
CA ILE A 156 10.35 -8.75 7.83
C ILE A 156 9.94 -7.31 8.19
N ARG A 157 8.66 -7.06 8.48
CA ARG A 157 8.21 -5.70 8.82
C ARG A 157 8.80 -5.22 10.13
N GLU A 158 8.85 -6.08 11.13
CA GLU A 158 9.47 -5.78 12.41
C GLU A 158 10.99 -5.50 12.28
N SER A 159 11.68 -6.17 11.36
CA SER A 159 13.12 -5.99 11.14
C SER A 159 13.52 -4.59 10.68
N TYR A 160 12.61 -3.83 10.08
CA TYR A 160 12.83 -2.43 9.72
C TYR A 160 12.09 -1.42 10.60
N GLY A 161 11.55 -1.87 11.75
CA GLY A 161 10.99 -1.01 12.78
C GLY A 161 9.49 -0.74 12.64
N MET A 162 8.76 -1.51 11.82
CA MET A 162 7.30 -1.39 11.71
C MET A 162 6.61 -2.38 12.66
N SER A 163 5.93 -1.88 13.67
CA SER A 163 4.99 -2.64 14.49
C SER A 163 3.66 -2.85 13.75
N HIS A 164 2.87 -3.85 14.17
CA HIS A 164 1.59 -4.09 13.51
C HIS A 164 0.52 -4.57 14.47
N ILE A 165 -0.73 -4.34 14.08
CA ILE A 165 -1.94 -4.88 14.70
C ILE A 165 -2.80 -5.57 13.66
N TYR A 166 -3.46 -6.67 14.07
CA TYR A 166 -4.36 -7.37 13.17
C TYR A 166 -5.74 -6.68 13.09
N LYS A 167 -6.28 -6.58 11.89
CA LYS A 167 -7.54 -5.86 11.57
C LYS A 167 -8.71 -6.16 12.52
N ARG A 168 -8.82 -7.38 13.09
CA ARG A 168 -9.94 -7.76 13.96
C ARG A 168 -9.83 -7.25 15.41
N SER A 169 -8.62 -6.88 15.87
CA SER A 169 -8.35 -6.44 17.24
C SER A 169 -7.88 -4.98 17.31
N SER A 170 -8.16 -4.19 16.28
CA SER A 170 -7.40 -2.98 16.01
C SER A 170 -7.95 -1.68 16.60
N VAL A 171 -9.23 -1.59 16.96
CA VAL A 171 -9.84 -0.28 17.26
C VAL A 171 -9.26 0.36 18.52
N ASP A 172 -9.33 -0.31 19.67
CA ASP A 172 -8.82 0.25 20.92
C ASP A 172 -7.29 0.42 20.91
N GLN A 173 -6.58 -0.53 20.27
CA GLN A 173 -5.15 -0.43 20.13
C GLN A 173 -4.75 0.74 19.22
N SER A 174 -5.52 1.03 18.17
CA SER A 174 -5.30 2.19 17.29
C SER A 174 -5.43 3.51 18.07
N TYR A 175 -6.42 3.63 18.94
CA TYR A 175 -6.54 4.82 19.80
C TYR A 175 -5.36 4.99 20.75
N LYS A 176 -4.84 3.91 21.34
CA LYS A 176 -3.66 3.95 22.20
C LYS A 176 -2.42 4.41 21.43
N ILE A 177 -2.20 3.89 20.22
CA ILE A 177 -1.10 4.25 19.33
C ILE A 177 -1.13 5.76 19.03
N LEU A 178 -2.28 6.28 18.61
CA LEU A 178 -2.44 7.70 18.30
C LEU A 178 -2.21 8.59 19.53
N LYS A 179 -2.76 8.21 20.69
CA LYS A 179 -2.52 8.93 21.96
C LYS A 179 -1.04 8.96 22.38
N GLN A 180 -0.25 7.98 21.95
CA GLN A 180 1.20 7.92 22.18
C GLN A 180 2.01 8.68 21.12
N ASN A 181 1.36 9.52 20.32
CA ASN A 181 1.97 10.29 19.23
C ASN A 181 2.71 9.41 18.21
N GLN A 182 2.14 8.25 17.87
CA GLN A 182 2.71 7.33 16.89
C GLN A 182 1.97 7.42 15.56
N ILE A 183 2.57 6.85 14.50
CA ILE A 183 2.01 6.82 13.15
C ILE A 183 1.23 5.52 12.96
N LEU A 184 -0.06 5.64 12.60
CA LEU A 184 -0.89 4.52 12.20
C LEU A 184 -1.08 4.51 10.68
N ILE A 185 -0.51 3.51 10.00
CA ILE A 185 -0.63 3.33 8.55
C ILE A 185 -1.93 2.61 8.23
N LEU A 186 -2.71 3.19 7.30
CA LEU A 186 -4.00 2.69 6.85
C LEU A 186 -4.03 2.59 5.32
N ALA A 187 -3.96 1.36 4.80
CA ALA A 187 -4.25 1.10 3.38
C ALA A 187 -5.78 1.13 3.17
N SER A 188 -6.29 2.22 2.60
CA SER A 188 -7.73 2.54 2.54
C SER A 188 -8.32 2.43 1.14
N ASP A 189 -7.75 1.60 0.27
CA ASP A 189 -8.13 1.50 -1.13
C ASP A 189 -8.98 0.26 -1.50
N GLN A 190 -9.18 -0.69 -0.60
CA GLN A 190 -9.95 -1.90 -0.89
C GLN A 190 -11.45 -1.70 -0.65
N ASP A 191 -12.28 -2.52 -1.33
CA ASP A 191 -13.73 -2.57 -1.11
C ASP A 191 -14.06 -3.00 0.34
N ALA A 192 -14.73 -2.10 1.07
CA ALA A 192 -15.13 -2.32 2.47
C ALA A 192 -16.55 -2.90 2.61
N LYS A 193 -17.22 -3.16 1.49
CA LYS A 193 -18.58 -3.69 1.43
C LYS A 193 -19.56 -2.82 2.25
N ASP A 194 -20.40 -3.44 3.05
CA ASP A 194 -21.38 -2.84 3.97
C ASP A 194 -20.75 -2.05 5.14
N LYS A 195 -19.48 -2.28 5.43
CA LYS A 195 -18.75 -1.63 6.55
C LYS A 195 -18.05 -0.33 6.16
N GLY A 196 -18.05 0.01 4.87
CA GLY A 196 -17.44 1.22 4.34
C GLY A 196 -18.36 2.44 4.34
N VAL A 197 -17.90 3.49 3.72
CA VAL A 197 -18.68 4.64 3.30
C VAL A 197 -18.63 4.73 1.77
N ILE A 198 -19.74 5.11 1.17
CA ILE A 198 -19.85 5.23 -0.28
C ILE A 198 -19.32 6.59 -0.71
N VAL A 199 -18.30 6.55 -1.56
CA VAL A 199 -17.68 7.75 -2.16
C VAL A 199 -17.49 7.54 -3.66
N ASN A 200 -17.11 8.58 -4.37
CA ASN A 200 -16.78 8.52 -5.80
C ASN A 200 -15.30 8.17 -5.98
N PHE A 201 -15.02 7.26 -6.91
CA PHE A 201 -13.67 6.90 -7.36
C PHE A 201 -13.72 6.62 -8.86
N PHE A 202 -13.03 7.43 -9.65
CA PHE A 202 -13.12 7.43 -11.12
C PHE A 202 -14.57 7.53 -11.62
N ASN A 203 -15.34 8.48 -11.07
CA ASN A 203 -16.75 8.72 -11.35
C ASN A 203 -17.71 7.55 -11.06
N HIS A 204 -17.25 6.52 -10.35
CA HIS A 204 -18.06 5.39 -9.92
C HIS A 204 -18.19 5.35 -8.40
N LYS A 205 -19.36 5.03 -7.89
CA LYS A 205 -19.57 4.80 -6.47
C LYS A 205 -18.78 3.58 -6.02
N THR A 206 -18.07 3.70 -4.90
CA THR A 206 -17.29 2.61 -4.30
C THR A 206 -17.39 2.65 -2.79
N SER A 207 -17.37 1.49 -2.15
CA SER A 207 -17.29 1.38 -0.70
C SER A 207 -15.83 1.45 -0.24
N VAL A 208 -15.50 2.40 0.62
CA VAL A 208 -14.14 2.65 1.10
C VAL A 208 -14.08 2.52 2.63
N PRO A 209 -12.99 1.93 3.19
CA PRO A 209 -12.82 1.86 4.64
C PRO A 209 -12.82 3.24 5.28
N LYS A 210 -13.70 3.44 6.25
CA LYS A 210 -13.92 4.72 6.96
C LYS A 210 -13.04 4.91 8.21
N GLY A 211 -12.13 3.96 8.49
CA GLY A 211 -11.34 3.96 9.72
C GLY A 211 -10.52 5.22 9.94
N ALA A 212 -9.84 5.73 8.91
CA ALA A 212 -9.06 6.96 9.01
C ALA A 212 -9.91 8.16 9.43
N ALA A 213 -11.08 8.34 8.81
CA ALA A 213 -12.00 9.42 9.14
C ALA A 213 -12.52 9.31 10.58
N LEU A 214 -12.93 8.11 11.02
CA LEU A 214 -13.41 7.88 12.38
C LEU A 214 -12.34 8.13 13.44
N PHE A 215 -11.10 7.68 13.20
CA PHE A 215 -9.99 7.93 14.12
C PHE A 215 -9.68 9.42 14.21
N HIS A 216 -9.62 10.12 13.08
CA HIS A 216 -9.39 11.57 13.06
C HIS A 216 -10.44 12.33 13.84
N LEU A 217 -11.73 12.13 13.53
CA LEU A 217 -12.84 12.83 14.19
C LEU A 217 -12.88 12.60 15.71
N LYS A 218 -12.40 11.45 16.18
CA LYS A 218 -12.36 11.13 17.60
C LYS A 218 -11.10 11.59 18.32
N THR A 219 -9.95 11.69 17.64
CA THR A 219 -8.66 11.93 18.30
C THR A 219 -8.02 13.27 17.91
N GLY A 220 -8.42 13.87 16.81
CA GLY A 220 -7.73 15.01 16.21
C GLY A 220 -6.35 14.68 15.61
N ALA A 221 -6.03 13.37 15.45
CA ALA A 221 -4.79 12.94 14.81
C ALA A 221 -4.67 13.48 13.39
N ALA A 222 -3.49 13.92 12.98
CA ALA A 222 -3.28 14.49 11.66
C ALA A 222 -3.55 13.46 10.53
N LEU A 223 -4.15 13.92 9.44
CA LEU A 223 -4.41 13.10 8.25
C LEU A 223 -3.37 13.41 7.18
N ILE A 224 -2.46 12.48 6.94
CA ILE A 224 -1.42 12.60 5.93
C ILE A 224 -1.63 11.51 4.87
N PHE A 225 -1.73 11.90 3.61
CA PHE A 225 -1.72 10.98 2.49
C PHE A 225 -0.29 10.73 2.04
N SER A 226 0.08 9.47 1.81
CA SER A 226 1.42 9.14 1.34
C SER A 226 1.42 7.93 0.42
N VAL A 227 2.17 8.04 -0.67
CA VAL A 227 2.43 6.97 -1.63
C VAL A 227 3.84 7.10 -2.18
N SER A 228 4.31 6.07 -2.90
CA SER A 228 5.60 6.10 -3.59
C SER A 228 5.50 5.73 -5.06
N THR A 229 6.38 6.29 -5.88
CA THR A 229 6.56 5.90 -7.28
C THR A 229 7.97 5.38 -7.53
N LYS A 230 8.12 4.40 -8.40
CA LYS A 230 9.41 4.01 -8.95
C LYS A 230 9.69 4.85 -10.20
N ASN A 231 10.86 5.47 -10.25
CA ASN A 231 11.32 6.25 -11.39
C ASN A 231 11.98 5.33 -12.44
N THR A 232 12.18 5.85 -13.65
CA THR A 232 12.78 5.11 -14.78
C THR A 232 14.23 4.72 -14.53
N ASP A 233 14.96 5.48 -13.73
CA ASP A 233 16.34 5.20 -13.30
C ASP A 233 16.46 4.20 -12.15
N GLY A 234 15.34 3.70 -11.66
CA GLY A 234 15.27 2.76 -10.52
C GLY A 234 15.20 3.42 -9.15
N SER A 235 15.37 4.74 -9.04
CA SER A 235 15.14 5.48 -7.80
C SER A 235 13.65 5.50 -7.44
N MET A 236 13.33 5.95 -6.21
CA MET A 236 11.96 6.08 -5.74
C MET A 236 11.66 7.51 -5.30
N THR A 237 10.48 7.99 -5.61
CA THR A 237 9.95 9.22 -5.02
C THR A 237 8.85 8.88 -4.02
N ILE A 238 8.98 9.39 -2.78
CA ILE A 238 7.95 9.31 -1.74
C ILE A 238 7.29 10.67 -1.60
N TYR A 239 5.97 10.68 -1.53
CA TYR A 239 5.15 11.88 -1.39
C TYR A 239 4.47 11.88 -0.03
N PHE A 240 4.51 13.00 0.69
CA PHE A 240 3.69 13.28 1.86
C PHE A 240 2.84 14.52 1.57
N GLU A 241 1.53 14.38 1.75
CA GLU A 241 0.59 15.45 1.45
C GLU A 241 -0.45 15.53 2.58
N GLU A 242 -0.59 16.70 3.20
CA GLU A 242 -1.62 16.91 4.21
C GLU A 242 -3.00 16.84 3.54
N LEU A 243 -3.91 16.13 4.18
CA LEU A 243 -5.28 16.05 3.70
C LEU A 243 -6.01 17.35 4.05
N LYS A 244 -6.41 18.11 3.01
CA LYS A 244 -7.27 19.29 3.18
C LYS A 244 -8.69 18.84 3.47
N ILE A 245 -9.22 19.24 4.62
CA ILE A 245 -10.57 18.93 5.07
C ILE A 245 -11.33 20.24 5.35
N GLU A 246 -12.65 20.18 5.28
CA GLU A 246 -13.56 21.29 5.60
C GLU A 246 -13.55 21.61 7.10
N ASP A 247 -14.06 22.78 7.48
CA ASP A 247 -14.13 23.20 8.89
C ASP A 247 -15.03 22.28 9.75
N SER A 248 -16.07 21.69 9.15
CA SER A 248 -16.97 20.72 9.79
C SER A 248 -16.95 19.39 9.04
N PRO A 249 -15.86 18.61 9.15
CA PRO A 249 -15.65 17.43 8.34
C PRO A 249 -16.56 16.28 8.78
N THR A 250 -17.06 15.53 7.80
CA THR A 250 -17.81 14.29 8.01
C THR A 250 -16.94 13.08 7.67
N VAL A 251 -17.40 11.89 8.09
CA VAL A 251 -16.74 10.63 7.67
C VAL A 251 -16.68 10.52 6.14
N GLU A 252 -17.73 10.96 5.47
CA GLU A 252 -17.83 10.91 4.01
C GLU A 252 -16.88 11.91 3.34
N SER A 253 -16.87 13.19 3.76
CA SER A 253 -16.00 14.20 3.16
C SER A 253 -14.51 13.88 3.33
N ILE A 254 -14.10 13.43 4.51
CA ILE A 254 -12.71 12.98 4.76
C ILE A 254 -12.37 11.77 3.86
N THR A 255 -13.29 10.77 3.79
CA THR A 255 -13.05 9.58 2.97
C THR A 255 -12.98 9.91 1.49
N GLN A 256 -13.84 10.81 1.01
CA GLN A 256 -13.82 11.29 -0.36
C GLN A 256 -12.50 12.02 -0.66
N ALA A 257 -12.01 12.85 0.26
CA ALA A 257 -10.79 13.62 0.07
C ALA A 257 -9.56 12.71 -0.15
N TYR A 258 -9.29 11.74 0.72
CA TYR A 258 -8.15 10.85 0.51
C TYR A 258 -8.34 9.88 -0.67
N THR A 259 -9.58 9.50 -0.97
CA THR A 259 -9.89 8.70 -2.17
C THR A 259 -9.57 9.49 -3.44
N LYS A 260 -9.87 10.79 -3.47
CA LYS A 260 -9.52 11.69 -4.57
C LYS A 260 -8.01 11.84 -4.73
N MET A 261 -7.27 12.00 -3.64
CA MET A 261 -5.80 12.08 -3.69
C MET A 261 -5.18 10.81 -4.28
N LEU A 262 -5.72 9.63 -3.93
CA LEU A 262 -5.29 8.36 -4.53
C LEU A 262 -5.64 8.30 -6.03
N GLU A 263 -6.86 8.71 -6.41
CA GLU A 263 -7.29 8.79 -7.81
C GLU A 263 -6.36 9.67 -8.64
N ASP A 264 -5.96 10.83 -8.11
CA ASP A 264 -5.06 11.76 -8.78
C ASP A 264 -3.64 11.16 -9.00
N LYS A 265 -3.15 10.39 -8.03
CA LYS A 265 -1.88 9.65 -8.19
C LYS A 265 -2.00 8.52 -9.22
N ILE A 266 -3.10 7.77 -9.19
CA ILE A 266 -3.37 6.71 -10.16
C ILE A 266 -3.50 7.28 -11.57
N SER A 267 -4.15 8.42 -11.73
CA SER A 267 -4.30 9.08 -13.04
C SER A 267 -2.96 9.46 -13.66
N LYS A 268 -1.98 9.82 -12.83
CA LYS A 268 -0.60 10.15 -13.27
C LYS A 268 0.26 8.92 -13.50
N PHE A 269 0.07 7.87 -12.71
CA PHE A 269 0.89 6.64 -12.70
C PHE A 269 -0.02 5.40 -12.66
N PRO A 270 -0.80 5.14 -13.72
CA PRO A 270 -1.86 4.13 -13.68
C PRO A 270 -1.35 2.69 -13.51
N ASP A 271 -0.13 2.40 -13.95
CA ASP A 271 0.52 1.09 -13.81
C ASP A 271 1.15 0.85 -12.42
N HIS A 272 1.16 1.87 -11.56
CA HIS A 272 1.61 1.74 -10.17
C HIS A 272 0.51 1.24 -9.24
N TYR A 273 -0.75 1.31 -9.63
CA TYR A 273 -1.85 0.86 -8.79
C TYR A 273 -2.08 -0.65 -8.88
N PHE A 274 -2.44 -1.26 -7.74
CA PHE A 274 -2.74 -2.69 -7.65
C PHE A 274 -4.17 -2.98 -8.11
N TRP A 275 -4.42 -2.99 -9.42
CA TRP A 275 -5.74 -3.17 -10.03
C TRP A 275 -6.41 -4.52 -9.79
N PHE A 276 -5.74 -5.47 -9.15
CA PHE A 276 -6.22 -6.84 -8.92
C PHE A 276 -7.24 -6.98 -7.80
N HIS A 277 -7.53 -5.92 -7.03
CA HIS A 277 -8.62 -5.89 -6.06
C HIS A 277 -9.97 -5.77 -6.75
N ARG A 278 -11.02 -6.39 -6.17
CA ARG A 278 -12.39 -6.23 -6.61
C ARG A 278 -12.97 -4.92 -6.09
N LYS A 279 -12.43 -3.80 -6.57
CA LYS A 279 -12.67 -2.45 -6.02
C LYS A 279 -14.14 -2.04 -6.02
N TRP A 280 -14.90 -2.39 -7.06
CA TRP A 280 -16.30 -2.00 -7.22
C TRP A 280 -17.29 -3.15 -7.04
N LYS A 281 -16.86 -4.30 -6.51
CA LYS A 281 -17.70 -5.51 -6.43
C LYS A 281 -18.98 -5.29 -5.62
N SER A 282 -18.96 -4.46 -4.59
CA SER A 282 -20.14 -4.23 -3.74
C SER A 282 -21.03 -3.09 -4.23
N THR A 283 -20.63 -2.35 -5.26
CA THR A 283 -21.32 -1.14 -5.72
C THR A 283 -21.69 -1.16 -7.22
N ILE A 284 -21.02 -1.96 -8.02
CA ILE A 284 -21.33 -2.19 -9.43
C ILE A 284 -21.58 -3.69 -9.63
N SER A 285 -22.82 -4.03 -9.93
CA SER A 285 -23.26 -5.39 -10.29
C SER A 285 -22.92 -5.74 -11.74
#